data_4a1faf1a8689648e623ea794f5961eac
#
_entry.id   4a1faf1a8689648e623ea794f5961eac
#
_cell.length_a   1.000
_cell.length_b   1.000
_cell.length_c   1.000
_cell.angle_alpha   90.00
_cell.angle_beta   90.00
_cell.angle_gamma   90.00
#
_symmetry.space_group_name_H-M   'P 1'
#
loop_
_entity.id
_entity.type
_entity.pdbx_description
1 polymer ?
#
loop_
_entity_poly.entity_id
_entity_poly.type
_entity_poly.pdbx_seq_one_letter_code
_entity_poly.pdbx_strand_id
1 'polypeptide(L)'
;MFKKKNLNEYAPIALRLALGSVFVMHGSQKLFGAFSGPGIAGFQGFLGSLHVIMPAFFSIVVTSVEFFGGILMILGLFTRYAALLRAIDMFFAFWLVHMKKGFFSSAGGYEFVLALFLIAAALVLTGSGKLSLDRLLFKKDI
;
A
#
# COMPACT_ATOMS: atom_id res chain seq x y z
N MET A 1 -19.87 20.69 29.90
CA MET A 1 -18.46 20.29 29.80
C MET A 1 -18.23 19.61 28.45
N PHE A 2 -17.66 20.34 27.48
CA PHE A 2 -17.42 19.77 26.13
C PHE A 2 -16.32 18.73 26.23
N LYS A 3 -16.66 17.44 26.02
CA LYS A 3 -15.68 16.37 25.87
C LYS A 3 -14.78 16.73 24.68
N LYS A 4 -13.51 17.06 24.92
CA LYS A 4 -12.52 17.31 23.86
C LYS A 4 -12.55 16.09 22.92
N LYS A 5 -13.04 16.27 21.68
CA LYS A 5 -12.98 15.22 20.67
C LYS A 5 -11.51 14.89 20.46
N ASN A 6 -11.13 13.64 20.68
CA ASN A 6 -9.78 13.19 20.46
C ASN A 6 -9.55 13.10 18.94
N LEU A 7 -8.99 14.16 18.36
CA LEU A 7 -8.74 14.25 16.91
C LEU A 7 -7.73 13.19 16.42
N ASN A 8 -6.90 12.66 17.31
CA ASN A 8 -5.92 11.63 16.96
C ASN A 8 -6.57 10.35 16.39
N GLU A 9 -7.82 10.05 16.80
CA GLU A 9 -8.55 8.89 16.29
C GLU A 9 -9.01 9.05 14.82
N TYR A 10 -8.93 10.26 14.25
CA TYR A 10 -9.27 10.54 12.85
C TYR A 10 -8.04 10.58 11.95
N ALA A 11 -6.83 10.71 12.50
CA ALA A 11 -5.59 10.74 11.71
C ALA A 11 -5.42 9.52 10.78
N PRO A 12 -5.77 8.29 11.20
CA PRO A 12 -5.66 7.13 10.32
C PRO A 12 -6.51 7.24 9.04
N ILE A 13 -7.57 8.03 9.02
CA ILE A 13 -8.41 8.23 7.82
C ILE A 13 -7.57 8.83 6.69
N ALA A 14 -6.83 9.90 6.97
CA ALA A 14 -5.97 10.54 5.98
C ALA A 14 -4.89 9.59 5.47
N LEU A 15 -4.28 8.83 6.38
CA LEU A 15 -3.25 7.85 6.02
C LEU A 15 -3.82 6.70 5.16
N ARG A 16 -5.01 6.20 5.50
CA ARG A 16 -5.71 5.16 4.73
C ARG A 16 -6.08 5.65 3.33
N LEU A 17 -6.61 6.86 3.22
CA LEU A 17 -6.98 7.45 1.93
C LEU A 17 -5.74 7.69 1.06
N ALA A 18 -4.67 8.24 1.61
CA ALA A 18 -3.43 8.47 0.88
C ALA A 18 -2.84 7.14 0.38
N LEU A 19 -2.61 6.19 1.28
CA LEU A 19 -1.99 4.92 0.94
C LEU A 19 -2.91 4.07 0.03
N GLY A 20 -4.19 3.98 0.37
CA GLY A 20 -5.17 3.19 -0.37
C GLY A 20 -5.37 3.68 -1.80
N SER A 21 -5.49 4.99 -2.03
CA SER A 21 -5.64 5.54 -3.39
C SER A 21 -4.41 5.27 -4.25
N VAL A 22 -3.20 5.44 -3.71
CA VAL A 22 -1.96 5.13 -4.43
C VAL A 22 -1.94 3.66 -4.85
N PHE A 23 -2.25 2.74 -3.93
CA PHE A 23 -2.20 1.31 -4.24
C PHE A 23 -3.34 0.82 -5.13
N VAL A 24 -4.54 1.39 -5.06
CA VAL A 24 -5.61 1.10 -6.03
C VAL A 24 -5.19 1.51 -7.44
N MET A 25 -4.60 2.70 -7.60
CA MET A 25 -4.16 3.19 -8.90
C MET A 25 -3.01 2.34 -9.47
N HIS A 26 -1.96 2.10 -8.69
CA HIS A 26 -0.83 1.27 -9.12
C HIS A 26 -1.21 -0.21 -9.32
N GLY A 27 -2.07 -0.74 -8.45
CA GLY A 27 -2.61 -2.09 -8.62
C GLY A 27 -3.45 -2.24 -9.88
N SER A 28 -4.29 -1.25 -10.21
CA SER A 28 -5.08 -1.28 -11.45
C SER A 28 -4.22 -1.16 -12.71
N GLN A 29 -3.14 -0.39 -12.66
CA GLN A 29 -2.15 -0.35 -13.77
C GLN A 29 -1.52 -1.72 -14.02
N LYS A 30 -1.12 -2.41 -12.96
CA LYS A 30 -0.44 -3.71 -13.06
C LYS A 30 -1.42 -4.86 -13.31
N LEU A 31 -2.63 -4.82 -12.72
CA LEU A 31 -3.60 -5.92 -12.81
C LEU A 31 -4.38 -5.88 -14.13
N PHE A 32 -4.85 -4.69 -14.51
CA PHE A 32 -5.76 -4.52 -15.67
C PHE A 32 -5.13 -3.77 -16.84
N GLY A 33 -3.91 -3.24 -16.71
CA GLY A 33 -3.32 -2.36 -17.71
C GLY A 33 -3.99 -0.97 -17.77
N ALA A 34 -4.74 -0.58 -16.74
CA ALA A 34 -5.41 0.71 -16.69
C ALA A 34 -4.39 1.87 -16.74
N PHE A 35 -4.82 3.04 -17.21
CA PHE A 35 -3.99 4.25 -17.28
C PHE A 35 -2.65 4.03 -18.02
N SER A 36 -2.70 3.26 -19.12
CA SER A 36 -1.51 2.87 -19.89
C SER A 36 -0.48 2.07 -19.08
N GLY A 37 -0.94 1.35 -18.06
CA GLY A 37 -0.09 0.49 -17.23
C GLY A 37 0.34 -0.79 -17.94
N PRO A 38 1.32 -1.52 -17.38
CA PRO A 38 1.94 -2.67 -18.04
C PRO A 38 1.03 -3.91 -18.09
N GLY A 39 -0.02 -3.97 -17.28
CA GLY A 39 -0.78 -5.20 -17.05
C GLY A 39 0.05 -6.29 -16.35
N ILE A 40 -0.57 -7.43 -16.08
CA ILE A 40 0.10 -8.57 -15.42
C ILE A 40 1.31 -9.05 -16.22
N ALA A 41 1.16 -9.19 -17.54
CA ALA A 41 2.24 -9.70 -18.39
C ALA A 41 3.46 -8.79 -18.39
N GLY A 42 3.26 -7.48 -18.50
CA GLY A 42 4.35 -6.50 -18.44
C GLY A 42 5.01 -6.46 -17.06
N PHE A 43 4.22 -6.53 -15.99
CA PHE A 43 4.76 -6.57 -14.63
C PHE A 43 5.51 -7.87 -14.35
N GLN A 44 5.03 -9.02 -14.85
CA GLN A 44 5.75 -10.29 -14.81
C GLN A 44 7.12 -10.19 -15.50
N GLY A 45 7.16 -9.59 -16.71
CA GLY A 45 8.41 -9.35 -17.43
C GLY A 45 9.38 -8.48 -16.63
N PHE A 46 8.86 -7.43 -15.98
CA PHE A 46 9.64 -6.57 -15.09
C PHE A 46 10.23 -7.34 -13.90
N LEU A 47 9.43 -8.16 -13.22
CA LEU A 47 9.93 -9.01 -12.12
C LEU A 47 11.00 -10.00 -12.59
N GLY A 48 10.83 -10.56 -13.80
CA GLY A 48 11.82 -11.43 -14.42
C GLY A 48 13.15 -10.71 -14.67
N SER A 49 13.12 -9.46 -15.12
CA SER A 49 14.33 -8.64 -15.32
C SER A 49 15.07 -8.32 -14.01
N LEU A 50 14.35 -8.35 -12.89
CA LEU A 50 14.92 -8.21 -11.54
C LEU A 50 15.40 -9.55 -10.94
N HIS A 51 15.36 -10.63 -11.72
CA HIS A 51 15.72 -11.98 -11.27
C HIS A 51 14.87 -12.51 -10.08
N VAL A 52 13.64 -12.04 -9.97
CA VAL A 52 12.69 -12.55 -8.97
C VAL A 52 12.34 -13.99 -9.33
N ILE A 53 12.43 -14.88 -8.37
CA ILE A 53 12.03 -16.29 -8.54
C ILE A 53 10.51 -16.37 -8.74
N MET A 54 10.04 -17.22 -9.67
CA MET A 54 8.61 -17.40 -9.97
C MET A 54 7.89 -16.07 -10.31
N PRO A 55 8.35 -15.30 -11.30
CA PRO A 55 7.80 -13.96 -11.58
C PRO A 55 6.32 -14.00 -11.96
N ALA A 56 5.83 -15.07 -12.57
CA ALA A 56 4.40 -15.26 -12.88
C ALA A 56 3.54 -15.33 -11.60
N PHE A 57 3.98 -16.07 -10.61
CA PHE A 57 3.28 -16.18 -9.33
C PHE A 57 3.29 -14.83 -8.58
N PHE A 58 4.46 -14.23 -8.42
CA PHE A 58 4.58 -12.98 -7.68
C PHE A 58 3.92 -11.79 -8.39
N SER A 59 3.83 -11.78 -9.73
CA SER A 59 3.08 -10.74 -10.44
C SER A 59 1.60 -10.75 -10.05
N ILE A 60 0.98 -11.92 -9.98
CA ILE A 60 -0.43 -12.06 -9.57
C ILE A 60 -0.60 -11.69 -8.09
N VAL A 61 0.26 -12.22 -7.21
CA VAL A 61 0.17 -11.96 -5.76
C VAL A 61 0.32 -10.47 -5.48
N VAL A 62 1.40 -9.85 -5.94
CA VAL A 62 1.68 -8.43 -5.66
C VAL A 62 0.59 -7.53 -6.23
N THR A 63 0.18 -7.70 -7.49
CA THR A 63 -0.86 -6.87 -8.09
C THR A 63 -2.20 -7.00 -7.40
N SER A 64 -2.58 -8.23 -7.02
CA SER A 64 -3.82 -8.49 -6.27
C SER A 64 -3.77 -7.87 -4.88
N VAL A 65 -2.66 -8.06 -4.17
CA VAL A 65 -2.45 -7.45 -2.85
C VAL A 65 -2.48 -5.93 -2.97
N GLU A 66 -1.84 -5.32 -3.95
CA GLU A 66 -1.89 -3.86 -4.18
C GLU A 66 -3.33 -3.39 -4.41
N PHE A 67 -4.03 -3.96 -5.37
CA PHE A 67 -5.36 -3.49 -5.75
C PHE A 67 -6.39 -3.72 -4.65
N PHE A 68 -6.61 -4.96 -4.24
CA PHE A 68 -7.61 -5.30 -3.24
C PHE A 68 -7.23 -4.77 -1.85
N GLY A 69 -5.96 -4.84 -1.47
CA GLY A 69 -5.50 -4.27 -0.22
C GLY A 69 -5.61 -2.74 -0.18
N GLY A 70 -5.47 -2.05 -1.31
CA GLY A 70 -5.74 -0.63 -1.43
C GLY A 70 -7.22 -0.31 -1.15
N ILE A 71 -8.14 -1.11 -1.70
CA ILE A 71 -9.59 -0.98 -1.44
C ILE A 71 -9.89 -1.23 0.05
N LEU A 72 -9.36 -2.30 0.63
CA LEU A 72 -9.53 -2.61 2.06
C LEU A 72 -9.06 -1.45 2.94
N MET A 73 -7.97 -0.81 2.55
CA MET A 73 -7.40 0.31 3.29
C MET A 73 -8.29 1.55 3.22
N ILE A 74 -8.84 1.90 2.04
CA ILE A 74 -9.80 2.99 1.91
C ILE A 74 -11.01 2.75 2.80
N LEU A 75 -11.56 1.54 2.78
CA LEU A 75 -12.71 1.14 3.57
C LEU A 75 -12.39 1.03 5.09
N GLY A 76 -11.12 0.90 5.44
CA GLY A 76 -10.69 0.64 6.81
C GLY A 76 -11.10 -0.74 7.29
N LEU A 77 -10.94 -1.74 6.44
CA LEU A 77 -11.25 -3.15 6.73
C LEU A 77 -9.95 -3.96 6.75
N PHE A 78 -9.73 -4.71 7.83
CA PHE A 78 -8.47 -5.44 8.09
C PHE A 78 -7.24 -4.54 7.94
N THR A 79 -7.35 -3.31 8.45
CA THR A 79 -6.39 -2.22 8.16
C THR A 79 -4.96 -2.58 8.54
N ARG A 80 -4.73 -3.17 9.71
CA ARG A 80 -3.38 -3.52 10.16
C ARG A 80 -2.72 -4.56 9.26
N TYR A 81 -3.47 -5.58 8.82
CA TYR A 81 -2.97 -6.62 7.91
C TYR A 81 -2.71 -6.05 6.52
N ALA A 82 -3.65 -5.26 5.98
CA ALA A 82 -3.46 -4.60 4.71
C ALA A 82 -2.24 -3.66 4.74
N ALA A 83 -2.05 -2.90 5.81
CA ALA A 83 -0.91 -2.03 6.00
C ALA A 83 0.41 -2.80 6.14
N LEU A 84 0.42 -3.91 6.88
CA LEU A 84 1.61 -4.76 7.00
C LEU A 84 2.06 -5.30 5.64
N LEU A 85 1.12 -5.81 4.83
CA LEU A 85 1.43 -6.27 3.48
C LEU A 85 1.98 -5.14 2.59
N ARG A 86 1.47 -3.90 2.78
CA ARG A 86 2.02 -2.71 2.08
C ARG A 86 3.43 -2.37 2.52
N ALA A 87 3.70 -2.44 3.82
CA ALA A 87 5.04 -2.21 4.35
C ALA A 87 6.04 -3.23 3.76
N ILE A 88 5.66 -4.50 3.71
CA ILE A 88 6.48 -5.56 3.10
C ILE A 88 6.71 -5.29 1.60
N ASP A 89 5.65 -4.96 0.87
CA ASP A 89 5.72 -4.64 -0.57
C ASP A 89 6.66 -3.46 -0.83
N MET A 90 6.53 -2.37 -0.07
CA MET A 90 7.40 -1.19 -0.19
C MET A 90 8.84 -1.47 0.22
N PHE A 91 9.06 -2.36 1.17
CA PHE A 91 10.40 -2.80 1.52
C PHE A 91 11.10 -3.51 0.34
N PHE A 92 10.39 -4.42 -0.33
CA PHE A 92 10.94 -5.09 -1.52
C PHE A 92 11.10 -4.13 -2.71
N ALA A 93 10.16 -3.22 -2.93
CA ALA A 93 10.29 -2.17 -3.95
C ALA A 93 11.52 -1.28 -3.69
N PHE A 94 11.74 -0.88 -2.43
CA PHE A 94 12.95 -0.18 -2.03
C PHE A 94 14.21 -0.97 -2.38
N TRP A 95 14.28 -2.20 -1.90
CA TRP A 95 15.49 -3.03 -2.03
C TRP A 95 15.82 -3.42 -3.48
N LEU A 96 14.81 -3.90 -4.22
CA LEU A 96 15.00 -4.45 -5.56
C LEU A 96 15.13 -3.39 -6.66
N VAL A 97 14.43 -2.25 -6.50
CA VAL A 97 14.23 -1.29 -7.59
C VAL A 97 14.90 0.05 -7.33
N HIS A 98 14.73 0.60 -6.14
CA HIS A 98 14.99 2.03 -5.88
C HIS A 98 16.27 2.32 -5.11
N MET A 99 16.77 1.39 -4.30
CA MET A 99 17.90 1.62 -3.38
C MET A 99 19.16 2.14 -4.10
N LYS A 100 19.47 1.57 -5.27
CA LYS A 100 20.68 1.92 -6.04
C LYS A 100 20.54 3.23 -6.84
N LYS A 101 19.35 3.82 -6.90
CA LYS A 101 19.07 5.02 -7.69
C LYS A 101 19.14 6.34 -6.89
N GLY A 102 19.51 6.24 -5.61
CA GLY A 102 19.59 7.38 -4.72
C GLY A 102 18.24 7.79 -4.13
N PHE A 103 18.17 8.95 -3.50
CA PHE A 103 17.01 9.41 -2.75
C PHE A 103 15.87 9.90 -3.66
N PHE A 104 16.16 10.80 -4.60
CA PHE A 104 15.14 11.56 -5.33
C PHE A 104 14.34 10.73 -6.33
N SER A 105 13.01 10.77 -6.24
CA SER A 105 12.09 10.05 -7.12
C SER A 105 12.15 10.53 -8.58
N SER A 106 12.56 11.77 -8.84
CA SER A 106 12.81 12.28 -10.18
C SER A 106 13.88 11.49 -10.95
N ALA A 107 14.82 10.88 -10.22
CA ALA A 107 15.83 9.97 -10.75
C ALA A 107 15.46 8.48 -10.55
N GLY A 108 14.22 8.18 -10.19
CA GLY A 108 13.76 6.84 -9.85
C GLY A 108 14.16 6.36 -8.45
N GLY A 109 14.61 7.28 -7.58
CA GLY A 109 15.07 7.01 -6.23
C GLY A 109 13.95 6.61 -5.26
N TYR A 110 14.31 6.42 -4.00
CA TYR A 110 13.46 5.74 -3.02
C TYR A 110 12.61 6.64 -2.12
N GLU A 111 12.65 7.98 -2.26
CA GLU A 111 11.91 8.88 -1.35
C GLU A 111 10.41 8.59 -1.29
N PHE A 112 9.79 8.31 -2.45
CA PHE A 112 8.35 8.02 -2.51
C PHE A 112 8.03 6.68 -1.86
N VAL A 113 8.81 5.65 -2.16
CA VAL A 113 8.66 4.30 -1.57
C VAL A 113 8.88 4.34 -0.06
N LEU A 114 9.86 5.13 0.41
CA LEU A 114 10.11 5.35 1.83
C LEU A 114 8.90 6.02 2.51
N ALA A 115 8.32 7.06 1.89
CA ALA A 115 7.14 7.73 2.43
C ALA A 115 5.96 6.76 2.56
N LEU A 116 5.69 5.96 1.52
CA LEU A 116 4.62 4.95 1.55
C LEU A 116 4.87 3.87 2.60
N PHE A 117 6.12 3.43 2.76
CA PHE A 117 6.51 2.49 3.82
C PHE A 117 6.20 3.04 5.21
N LEU A 118 6.59 4.29 5.48
CA LEU A 118 6.36 4.92 6.78
C LEU A 118 4.87 5.16 7.07
N ILE A 119 4.07 5.51 6.05
CA ILE A 119 2.61 5.61 6.18
C ILE A 119 2.02 4.23 6.51
N ALA A 120 2.46 3.18 5.84
CA ALA A 120 2.03 1.82 6.13
C ALA A 120 2.41 1.40 7.55
N ALA A 121 3.64 1.65 7.98
CA ALA A 121 4.10 1.38 9.35
C ALA A 121 3.25 2.13 10.39
N ALA A 122 2.93 3.40 10.14
CA ALA A 122 2.06 4.18 11.00
C ALA A 122 0.66 3.54 11.14
N LEU A 123 0.09 3.03 10.03
CA LEU A 123 -1.21 2.34 10.06
C LEU A 123 -1.16 0.98 10.77
N VAL A 124 -0.06 0.25 10.69
CA VAL A 124 0.16 -0.97 11.48
C VAL A 124 0.09 -0.65 12.98
N LEU A 125 0.70 0.45 13.40
CA LEU A 125 0.73 0.87 14.80
C LEU A 125 -0.61 1.44 15.27
N THR A 126 -1.21 2.35 14.50
CA THR A 126 -2.42 3.08 14.88
C THR A 126 -3.71 2.29 14.64
N GLY A 127 -3.72 1.39 13.65
CA GLY A 127 -4.93 0.72 13.18
C GLY A 127 -5.80 1.61 12.30
N SER A 128 -7.06 1.22 12.14
CA SER A 128 -8.02 1.82 11.22
C SER A 128 -8.56 3.20 11.65
N GLY A 129 -8.53 3.49 12.94
CA GLY A 129 -9.12 4.69 13.51
C GLY A 129 -10.65 4.73 13.46
N LYS A 130 -11.23 5.90 13.75
CA LYS A 130 -12.68 6.13 13.61
C LYS A 130 -13.09 6.11 12.13
N LEU A 131 -14.39 5.89 11.88
CA LEU A 131 -14.99 5.80 10.55
C LEU A 131 -14.32 4.72 9.69
N SER A 132 -14.24 3.51 10.25
CA SER A 132 -13.69 2.33 9.60
C SER A 132 -14.67 1.16 9.68
N LEU A 133 -14.61 0.26 8.69
CA LEU A 133 -15.38 -0.98 8.73
C LEU A 133 -14.89 -1.91 9.86
N ASP A 134 -13.60 -1.88 10.22
CA ASP A 134 -13.09 -2.62 11.37
C ASP A 134 -13.88 -2.30 12.64
N ARG A 135 -14.03 -1.01 12.95
CA ARG A 135 -14.77 -0.58 14.14
C ARG A 135 -16.28 -0.80 14.04
N LEU A 136 -16.84 -0.69 12.83
CA LEU A 136 -18.25 -0.94 12.62
C LEU A 136 -18.61 -2.41 12.82
N LEU A 137 -17.81 -3.32 12.27
CA LEU A 137 -18.09 -4.76 12.24
C LEU A 137 -17.57 -5.47 13.50
N PHE A 138 -16.34 -5.12 13.93
CA PHE A 138 -15.64 -5.85 14.99
C PHE A 138 -15.55 -5.07 16.31
N LYS A 139 -15.98 -3.81 16.34
CA LYS A 139 -15.87 -2.88 17.47
C LYS A 139 -14.44 -2.63 17.96
N LYS A 140 -13.45 -2.97 17.17
CA LYS A 140 -12.00 -2.80 17.43
C LYS A 140 -11.25 -2.59 16.11
N ASP A 141 -10.00 -2.13 16.21
CA ASP A 141 -9.07 -2.05 15.07
C ASP A 141 -8.42 -3.42 14.84
N ILE A 142 -8.54 -3.98 13.64
CA ILE A 142 -7.98 -5.26 13.22
C ILE A 142 -6.83 -5.05 12.25
#